data_4db196098a544aa93b867ac71d6644e0
#
_entry.id   4db196098a544aa93b867ac71d6644e0
#
_cell.length_a   1.000
_cell.length_b   1.000
_cell.length_c   1.000
_cell.angle_alpha   90.00
_cell.angle_beta   90.00
_cell.angle_gamma   90.00
#
_symmetry.space_group_name_H-M   'P 1'
#
loop_
_entity.id
_entity.type
_entity.pdbx_description
1 polymer ?
#
loop_
_entity_poly.entity_id
_entity_poly.type
_entity_poly.pdbx_seq_one_letter_code
_entity_poly.pdbx_strand_id
1 'polypeptide(L)'
;MNQTQYFTLTQMIIDDVYFPWGATKLNQLGGGTYTVAGTRVWSDQVGFCYLIGPDFEETYSKWFRDNQIDMATVLKEKNTCHAKIHYFEDGEREELLLPGCGAPAYDPAKP
;
A
#
# COMPACT_ATOMS: atom_id res chain seq x y z
N MET A 1 16.73 -15.19 -8.51
CA MET A 1 15.83 -14.07 -8.30
C MET A 1 15.39 -13.53 -9.65
N ASN A 2 14.09 -13.39 -9.86
CA ASN A 2 13.58 -12.88 -11.12
C ASN A 2 13.92 -11.40 -11.29
N GLN A 3 14.30 -11.03 -12.50
CA GLN A 3 14.50 -9.63 -12.83
C GLN A 3 13.15 -8.92 -12.90
N THR A 4 13.03 -7.78 -12.24
CA THR A 4 11.79 -7.00 -12.31
C THR A 4 11.59 -6.45 -13.70
N GLN A 5 10.43 -6.71 -14.28
CA GLN A 5 10.04 -6.27 -15.62
C GLN A 5 8.88 -5.27 -15.60
N TYR A 6 8.01 -5.39 -14.60
CA TYR A 6 6.83 -4.53 -14.45
C TYR A 6 6.89 -3.82 -13.11
N PHE A 7 6.87 -2.50 -13.14
CA PHE A 7 6.79 -1.67 -11.95
C PHE A 7 5.42 -1.01 -11.88
N THR A 8 4.82 -1.08 -10.69
CA THR A 8 3.64 -0.27 -10.40
C THR A 8 4.07 0.96 -9.61
N LEU A 9 3.63 2.13 -10.04
CA LEU A 9 3.81 3.37 -9.31
C LEU A 9 2.51 3.65 -8.55
N THR A 10 2.50 3.29 -7.28
CA THR A 10 1.26 3.33 -6.51
C THR A 10 1.53 3.62 -5.05
N GLN A 11 0.61 4.32 -4.41
CA GLN A 11 0.71 4.66 -3.00
C GLN A 11 0.30 3.47 -2.14
N MET A 12 1.19 3.09 -1.22
CA MET A 12 0.88 2.08 -0.21
C MET A 12 0.22 2.77 0.98
N ILE A 13 -0.93 2.27 1.37
CA ILE A 13 -1.74 2.80 2.47
C ILE A 13 -2.08 1.65 3.41
N ILE A 14 -2.02 1.91 4.70
CA ILE A 14 -2.51 0.99 5.71
C ILE A 14 -3.88 1.48 6.16
N ASP A 15 -4.91 0.65 5.99
CA ASP A 15 -6.29 1.01 6.27
C ASP A 15 -6.79 0.41 7.57
N ASP A 16 -7.43 1.24 8.39
CA ASP A 16 -8.28 0.80 9.48
C ASP A 16 -9.73 0.97 9.06
N VAL A 17 -10.47 -0.13 9.05
CA VAL A 17 -11.84 -0.16 8.55
C VAL A 17 -12.82 -0.35 9.70
N TYR A 18 -13.84 0.50 9.75
CA TYR A 18 -14.88 0.49 10.77
C TYR A 18 -16.24 0.28 10.12
N PHE A 19 -16.96 -0.74 10.57
CA PHE A 19 -18.27 -1.07 10.05
C PHE A 19 -19.37 -0.52 10.97
N PRO A 20 -20.58 -0.23 10.42
CA PRO A 20 -21.67 0.37 11.22
C PRO A 20 -22.20 -0.55 12.33
N TRP A 21 -21.97 -1.86 12.21
CA TRP A 21 -22.37 -2.84 13.25
C TRP A 21 -21.33 -3.06 14.34
N GLY A 22 -20.29 -2.22 14.38
CA GLY A 22 -19.26 -2.26 15.43
C GLY A 22 -18.04 -3.11 15.14
N ALA A 23 -18.05 -3.92 14.09
CA ALA A 23 -16.86 -4.68 13.71
C ALA A 23 -15.78 -3.76 13.13
N THR A 24 -14.52 -4.16 13.31
CA THR A 24 -13.37 -3.43 12.75
C THR A 24 -12.42 -4.39 12.07
N LYS A 25 -11.71 -3.88 11.05
CA LYS A 25 -10.55 -4.56 10.45
C LYS A 25 -9.40 -3.57 10.46
N LEU A 26 -8.46 -3.76 11.38
CA LEU A 26 -7.34 -2.85 11.58
C LEU A 26 -6.11 -3.29 10.79
N ASN A 27 -5.28 -2.32 10.40
CA ASN A 27 -3.98 -2.55 9.75
C ASN A 27 -4.08 -3.39 8.47
N GLN A 28 -5.09 -3.11 7.65
CA GLN A 28 -5.27 -3.79 6.37
C GLN A 28 -4.42 -3.14 5.28
N LEU A 29 -3.87 -3.94 4.38
CA LEU A 29 -3.20 -3.43 3.19
C LEU A 29 -4.23 -2.73 2.29
N GLY A 30 -3.96 -1.47 1.94
CA GLY A 30 -4.87 -0.65 1.15
C GLY A 30 -4.66 -0.71 -0.35
N GLY A 31 -5.24 0.27 -1.04
CA GLY A 31 -5.44 0.27 -2.49
C GLY A 31 -4.22 -0.04 -3.36
N GLY A 32 -3.04 0.50 -3.03
CA GLY A 32 -1.84 0.25 -3.81
C GLY A 32 -1.44 -1.21 -3.87
N THR A 33 -1.67 -1.96 -2.80
CA THR A 33 -1.39 -3.39 -2.74
C THR A 33 -2.22 -4.17 -3.74
N TYR A 34 -3.47 -3.77 -3.96
CA TYR A 34 -4.33 -4.44 -4.95
C TYR A 34 -3.79 -4.29 -6.37
N THR A 35 -3.24 -3.13 -6.70
CA THR A 35 -2.61 -2.90 -8.02
C THR A 35 -1.40 -3.83 -8.21
N VAL A 36 -0.55 -3.93 -7.22
CA VAL A 36 0.63 -4.80 -7.26
C VAL A 36 0.21 -6.27 -7.35
N ALA A 37 -0.74 -6.69 -6.54
CA ALA A 37 -1.25 -8.06 -6.55
C ALA A 37 -1.88 -8.42 -7.89
N GLY A 38 -2.64 -7.51 -8.48
CA GLY A 38 -3.25 -7.71 -9.81
C GLY A 38 -2.21 -7.91 -10.89
N THR A 39 -1.14 -7.11 -10.89
CA THR A 39 -0.04 -7.27 -11.83
C THR A 39 0.67 -8.61 -11.63
N ARG A 40 0.85 -9.01 -10.36
CA ARG A 40 1.53 -10.27 -10.01
C ARG A 40 0.79 -11.52 -10.52
N VAL A 41 -0.52 -11.45 -10.70
CA VAL A 41 -1.31 -12.54 -11.30
C VAL A 41 -0.81 -12.88 -12.70
N TRP A 42 -0.33 -11.87 -13.44
CA TRP A 42 0.09 -12.02 -14.84
C TRP A 42 1.60 -12.22 -15.02
N SER A 43 2.42 -11.86 -14.02
CA SER A 43 3.87 -11.94 -14.14
C SER A 43 4.51 -12.20 -12.77
N ASP A 44 5.62 -12.92 -12.76
CA ASP A 44 6.46 -13.10 -11.57
C ASP A 44 7.62 -12.08 -11.52
N GLN A 45 7.62 -11.11 -12.43
CA GLN A 45 8.66 -10.09 -12.55
C GLN A 45 8.12 -8.71 -12.19
N VAL A 46 7.53 -8.60 -10.99
CA VAL A 46 6.79 -7.42 -10.55
C VAL A 46 7.50 -6.76 -9.37
N GLY A 47 7.57 -5.44 -9.42
CA GLY A 47 7.97 -4.62 -8.30
C GLY A 47 7.05 -3.43 -8.17
N PHE A 48 7.27 -2.63 -7.15
CA PHE A 48 6.59 -1.36 -7.02
C PHE A 48 7.55 -0.27 -6.56
N CYS A 49 7.21 0.95 -6.88
CA CYS A 49 7.97 2.13 -6.50
C CYS A 49 7.03 3.11 -5.83
N TYR A 50 7.16 3.27 -4.54
CA TYR A 50 6.50 4.32 -3.78
C TYR A 50 7.04 4.39 -2.35
N LEU A 51 6.47 5.30 -1.55
CA LEU A 51 6.93 5.58 -0.21
C LEU A 51 6.32 4.62 0.80
N ILE A 52 7.17 4.03 1.63
CA ILE A 52 6.75 3.26 2.81
C ILE A 52 7.59 3.64 4.00
N GLY A 53 7.04 3.48 5.20
CA GLY A 53 7.77 3.63 6.44
C GLY A 53 8.16 2.29 7.05
N PRO A 54 8.91 2.32 8.18
CA PRO A 54 9.29 1.09 8.89
C PRO A 54 8.11 0.26 9.35
N ASP A 55 6.99 0.90 9.68
CA ASP A 55 5.77 0.23 10.09
C ASP A 55 5.25 -0.73 9.01
N PHE A 56 5.27 -0.31 7.75
CA PHE A 56 4.90 -1.15 6.61
C PHE A 56 5.92 -2.27 6.41
N GLU A 57 7.20 -1.92 6.41
CA GLU A 57 8.28 -2.87 6.13
C GLU A 57 8.30 -4.02 7.14
N GLU A 58 8.18 -3.72 8.44
CA GLU A 58 8.19 -4.73 9.48
C GLU A 58 6.99 -5.67 9.42
N THR A 59 5.83 -5.15 9.08
CA THR A 59 4.59 -5.91 9.14
C THR A 59 4.31 -6.68 7.85
N TYR A 60 4.61 -6.10 6.70
CA TYR A 60 4.12 -6.60 5.42
C TYR A 60 5.19 -7.08 4.45
N SER A 61 6.47 -6.82 4.69
CA SER A 61 7.53 -7.20 3.74
C SER A 61 7.59 -8.70 3.49
N LYS A 62 7.24 -9.51 4.48
CA LYS A 62 7.17 -10.97 4.30
C LYS A 62 6.17 -11.36 3.21
N TRP A 63 4.99 -10.73 3.18
CA TRP A 63 4.00 -11.00 2.15
C TRP A 63 4.54 -10.71 0.75
N PHE A 64 5.23 -9.59 0.59
CA PHE A 64 5.83 -9.23 -0.70
C PHE A 64 6.92 -10.20 -1.11
N ARG A 65 7.79 -10.61 -0.19
CA ARG A 65 8.82 -11.61 -0.47
C ARG A 65 8.21 -12.96 -0.83
N ASP A 66 7.23 -13.41 -0.07
CA ASP A 66 6.59 -14.71 -0.30
C ASP A 66 5.88 -14.78 -1.65
N ASN A 67 5.43 -13.64 -2.15
CA ASN A 67 4.80 -13.51 -3.46
C ASN A 67 5.76 -13.08 -4.57
N GLN A 68 7.06 -13.04 -4.28
CA GLN A 68 8.10 -12.69 -5.26
C GLN A 68 7.89 -11.30 -5.87
N ILE A 69 7.54 -10.33 -5.04
CA ILE A 69 7.39 -8.94 -5.45
C ILE A 69 8.63 -8.16 -5.00
N ASP A 70 9.30 -7.52 -5.96
CA ASP A 70 10.53 -6.80 -5.71
C ASP A 70 10.26 -5.48 -4.98
N MET A 71 10.95 -5.26 -3.87
CA MET A 71 10.88 -4.04 -3.07
C MET A 71 12.17 -3.19 -3.18
N ALA A 72 13.06 -3.52 -4.10
CA ALA A 72 14.38 -2.87 -4.17
C ALA A 72 14.30 -1.38 -4.50
N THR A 73 13.24 -0.95 -5.20
CA THR A 73 13.05 0.45 -5.61
C THR A 73 12.11 1.23 -4.69
N VAL A 74 11.73 0.63 -3.56
CA VAL A 74 10.85 1.31 -2.60
C VAL A 74 11.60 2.44 -1.92
N LEU A 75 10.98 3.61 -1.84
CA LEU A 75 11.50 4.77 -1.13
C LEU A 75 11.11 4.70 0.34
N LYS A 76 12.05 5.04 1.23
CA LYS A 76 11.82 4.99 2.67
C LYS A 76 11.37 6.36 3.18
N GLU A 77 10.31 6.35 3.97
CA GLU A 77 9.78 7.51 4.66
C GLU A 77 9.67 7.23 6.15
N LYS A 78 9.36 8.28 6.91
CA LYS A 78 9.23 8.15 8.36
C LYS A 78 8.05 7.26 8.75
N ASN A 79 6.93 7.40 8.06
CA ASN A 79 5.73 6.61 8.31
C ASN A 79 5.05 6.29 6.99
N THR A 80 4.44 5.10 6.91
CA THR A 80 3.53 4.79 5.83
C THR A 80 2.23 5.57 6.00
N CYS A 81 1.57 5.91 4.89
CA CYS A 81 0.27 6.56 4.94
C CYS A 81 -0.76 5.64 5.58
N HIS A 82 -1.50 6.17 6.54
CA HIS A 82 -2.61 5.47 7.21
C HIS A 82 -3.92 6.18 6.90
N ALA A 83 -4.98 5.39 6.72
CA ALA A 83 -6.33 5.90 6.54
C ALA A 83 -7.29 5.21 7.48
N LYS A 84 -8.35 5.92 7.88
CA LYS A 84 -9.49 5.35 8.58
C LYS A 84 -10.69 5.39 7.65
N ILE A 85 -11.32 4.24 7.45
CA ILE A 85 -12.46 4.10 6.56
C ILE A 85 -13.66 3.71 7.42
N HIS A 86 -14.67 4.57 7.44
CA HIS A 86 -15.93 4.34 8.15
C HIS A 86 -17.02 4.03 7.13
N TYR A 87 -17.62 2.85 7.23
CA TYR A 87 -18.78 2.50 6.44
C TYR A 87 -20.05 2.83 7.21
N PHE A 88 -21.02 3.41 6.51
CA PHE A 88 -22.34 3.72 7.05
C PHE A 88 -23.35 2.62 6.66
N GLU A 89 -24.51 2.60 7.31
CA GLU A 89 -25.53 1.56 7.08
C GLU A 89 -26.05 1.52 5.66
N ASP A 90 -26.03 2.66 4.95
CA ASP A 90 -26.48 2.76 3.55
C ASP A 90 -25.43 2.31 2.53
N GLY A 91 -24.26 1.83 2.99
CA GLY A 91 -23.16 1.44 2.12
C GLY A 91 -22.21 2.57 1.72
N GLU A 92 -22.53 3.81 2.05
CA GLU A 92 -21.63 4.93 1.86
C GLU A 92 -20.44 4.82 2.81
N ARG A 93 -19.35 5.49 2.49
CA ARG A 93 -18.16 5.51 3.33
C ARG A 93 -17.54 6.90 3.43
N GLU A 94 -16.89 7.12 4.54
CA GLU A 94 -16.03 8.28 4.77
C GLU A 94 -14.60 7.78 4.93
N GLU A 95 -13.66 8.44 4.26
CA GLU A 95 -12.24 8.11 4.35
C GLU A 95 -11.48 9.31 4.92
N LEU A 96 -10.75 9.07 6.00
CA LEU A 96 -9.92 10.07 6.66
C LEU A 96 -8.46 9.65 6.57
N LEU A 97 -7.65 10.45 5.87
CA LEU A 97 -6.21 10.27 5.82
C LEU A 97 -5.59 10.90 7.07
N LEU A 98 -4.75 10.13 7.77
CA LEU A 98 -4.06 10.62 8.95
C LEU A 98 -2.91 11.56 8.55
N PRO A 99 -2.46 12.43 9.48
CA PRO A 99 -1.32 13.31 9.21
C PRO A 99 -0.09 12.52 8.75
N GLY A 100 0.63 13.06 7.77
CA GLY A 100 1.78 12.40 7.18
C GLY A 100 1.50 11.65 5.90
N CYS A 101 0.22 11.58 5.49
CA CYS A 101 -0.17 10.92 4.23
C CYS A 101 0.06 11.77 2.98
N GLY A 102 0.51 12.99 3.12
CA GLY A 102 0.82 13.84 1.99
C GLY A 102 2.09 13.37 1.29
N ALA A 103 1.98 12.38 0.42
CA ALA A 103 3.13 12.00 -0.38
C ALA A 103 3.53 13.18 -1.28
N PRO A 104 4.82 13.45 -1.43
CA PRO A 104 5.25 14.44 -2.39
C PRO A 104 4.78 14.06 -3.78
N ALA A 105 4.46 15.04 -4.60
CA ALA A 105 4.11 14.79 -5.98
C ALA A 105 5.25 14.04 -6.67
N TYR A 106 4.88 13.10 -7.56
CA TYR A 106 5.88 12.39 -8.33
C TYR A 106 6.73 13.38 -9.14
N ASP A 107 8.02 13.29 -8.99
CA ASP A 107 8.99 14.10 -9.72
C ASP A 107 9.76 13.20 -10.68
N PRO A 108 9.52 13.32 -12.02
CA PRO A 108 10.20 12.47 -12.99
C PRO A 108 11.71 12.70 -13.07
N ALA A 109 12.22 13.80 -12.50
CA ALA A 109 13.66 14.04 -12.41
C ALA A 109 14.33 13.25 -11.28
N LYS A 110 13.55 12.65 -10.38
CA LYS A 110 14.02 11.81 -9.28
C LYS A 110 13.51 10.39 -9.47
N PRO A 111 14.36 9.49 -9.95
CA PRO A 111 13.96 8.10 -10.14
C PRO A 111 13.67 7.38 -8.82
#